data_1ecd748116c36963ebc3e2fdf29584ad
#
_entry.id   1ecd748116c36963ebc3e2fdf29584ad
#
_cell.length_a   1.000
_cell.length_b   1.000
_cell.length_c   1.000
_cell.angle_alpha   90.00
_cell.angle_beta   90.00
_cell.angle_gamma   90.00
#
_symmetry.space_group_name_H-M   'P 1'
#
loop_
_entity.id
_entity.type
_entity.pdbx_description
1 polymer ?
#
loop_
_entity_poly.entity_id
_entity_poly.type
_entity_poly.pdbx_seq_one_letter_code
_entity_poly.pdbx_strand_id
1 'polypeptide(L)'
;MGLNKFQESIIDTICMETGVNRPSLFSVSRRGEVVVARHIAYKILYNYTNITHVSLAKAFNKKGHASVSLALRSLQNLIETSKKHSILYDTIVNEIEKIQDEK
;
A
#
# COMPACT_ATOMS: atom_id res chain seq x y z
N MET A 1 11.75 -1.46 14.15
CA MET A 1 11.86 -0.19 13.45
C MET A 1 10.55 0.19 12.80
N GLY A 2 10.00 1.34 13.14
CA GLY A 2 8.70 1.74 12.66
C GLY A 2 8.75 2.55 11.37
N LEU A 3 7.58 2.84 10.86
CA LEU A 3 7.43 3.75 9.74
C LEU A 3 7.47 5.19 10.26
N ASN A 4 7.93 6.13 9.42
CA ASN A 4 7.92 7.52 9.83
C ASN A 4 6.50 8.09 9.80
N LYS A 5 6.33 9.33 10.23
CA LYS A 5 5.01 9.94 10.40
C LYS A 5 4.24 10.01 9.08
N PHE A 6 4.90 10.38 7.99
CA PHE A 6 4.24 10.45 6.68
C PHE A 6 3.82 9.06 6.22
N GLN A 7 4.69 8.06 6.41
CA GLN A 7 4.37 6.68 6.04
C GLN A 7 3.19 6.17 6.86
N GLU A 8 3.12 6.52 8.16
CA GLU A 8 1.97 6.15 8.98
C GLU A 8 0.67 6.78 8.45
N SER A 9 0.74 8.04 8.02
CA SER A 9 -0.43 8.71 7.43
C SER A 9 -0.89 8.00 6.17
N ILE A 10 0.04 7.54 5.35
CA ILE A 10 -0.29 6.77 4.15
C ILE A 10 -1.04 5.50 4.53
N ILE A 11 -0.54 4.77 5.51
CA ILE A 11 -1.20 3.54 5.97
C ILE A 11 -2.60 3.84 6.47
N ASP A 12 -2.76 4.89 7.28
CA ASP A 12 -4.07 5.25 7.82
C ASP A 12 -5.06 5.58 6.69
N THR A 13 -4.61 6.30 5.67
CA THR A 13 -5.45 6.65 4.54
C THR A 13 -5.89 5.40 3.77
N ILE A 14 -4.97 4.48 3.56
CA ILE A 14 -5.29 3.23 2.86
C ILE A 14 -6.32 2.42 3.64
N CYS A 15 -6.13 2.31 4.94
CA CYS A 15 -7.08 1.60 5.80
C CYS A 15 -8.46 2.24 5.74
N MET A 16 -8.52 3.56 5.78
CA MET A 16 -9.78 4.28 5.73
C MET A 16 -10.49 4.05 4.40
N GLU A 17 -9.78 4.16 3.29
CA GLU A 17 -10.40 4.06 1.96
C GLU A 17 -10.76 2.63 1.58
N THR A 18 -10.03 1.64 2.06
CA THR A 18 -10.28 0.25 1.71
C THR A 18 -11.17 -0.48 2.71
N GLY A 19 -11.34 0.09 3.90
CA GLY A 19 -12.09 -0.59 4.96
C GLY A 19 -11.31 -1.70 5.64
N VAL A 20 -10.04 -1.86 5.33
CA VAL A 20 -9.17 -2.86 5.93
C VAL A 20 -8.48 -2.25 7.14
N ASN A 21 -8.57 -2.90 8.31
CA ASN A 21 -7.93 -2.34 9.50
C ASN A 21 -6.41 -2.64 9.50
N ARG A 22 -5.67 -1.89 10.34
CA ARG A 22 -4.21 -2.02 10.37
C ARG A 22 -3.74 -3.44 10.70
N PRO A 23 -4.27 -4.10 11.73
CA PRO A 23 -3.80 -5.46 12.03
C PRO A 23 -3.95 -6.40 10.83
N SER A 24 -5.06 -6.30 10.10
CA SER A 24 -5.27 -7.14 8.92
C SER A 24 -4.28 -6.78 7.81
N LEU A 25 -4.02 -5.49 7.61
CA LEU A 25 -3.10 -5.04 6.56
C LEU A 25 -1.71 -5.66 6.74
N PHE A 26 -1.23 -5.73 7.98
CA PHE A 26 0.10 -6.27 8.29
C PHE A 26 0.09 -7.77 8.59
N SER A 27 -1.07 -8.41 8.50
CA SER A 27 -1.20 -9.83 8.80
C SER A 27 -0.79 -10.70 7.62
N VAL A 28 -0.91 -12.01 7.80
CA VAL A 28 -0.66 -12.96 6.73
C VAL A 28 -1.94 -13.31 5.97
N SER A 29 -3.01 -12.55 6.18
CA SER A 29 -4.29 -12.82 5.53
C SER A 29 -4.16 -12.81 4.02
N ARG A 30 -4.86 -13.75 3.38
CA ARG A 30 -4.89 -13.85 1.92
C ARG A 30 -6.27 -13.47 1.35
N ARG A 31 -7.11 -12.86 2.17
CA ARG A 31 -8.40 -12.37 1.69
C ARG A 31 -8.17 -11.30 0.62
N GLY A 32 -8.97 -11.35 -0.45
CA GLY A 32 -8.75 -10.51 -1.61
C GLY A 32 -8.65 -9.03 -1.31
N GLU A 33 -9.58 -8.49 -0.51
CA GLU A 33 -9.56 -7.08 -0.18
C GLU A 33 -8.34 -6.68 0.65
N VAL A 34 -7.88 -7.58 1.53
CA VAL A 34 -6.68 -7.31 2.34
C VAL A 34 -5.44 -7.33 1.47
N VAL A 35 -5.36 -8.30 0.56
CA VAL A 35 -4.22 -8.42 -0.34
C VAL A 35 -4.11 -7.18 -1.23
N VAL A 36 -5.24 -6.71 -1.80
CA VAL A 36 -5.24 -5.52 -2.63
C VAL A 36 -4.80 -4.30 -1.84
N ALA A 37 -5.32 -4.12 -0.63
CA ALA A 37 -4.94 -2.99 0.22
C ALA A 37 -3.44 -3.01 0.52
N ARG A 38 -2.89 -4.19 0.80
CA ARG A 38 -1.47 -4.34 1.09
C ARG A 38 -0.61 -3.98 -0.14
N HIS A 39 -1.04 -4.43 -1.32
CA HIS A 39 -0.32 -4.12 -2.56
C HIS A 39 -0.36 -2.62 -2.86
N ILE A 40 -1.50 -1.97 -2.61
CA ILE A 40 -1.61 -0.53 -2.75
C ILE A 40 -0.63 0.17 -1.79
N ALA A 41 -0.53 -0.32 -0.55
CA ALA A 41 0.40 0.23 0.42
C ALA A 41 1.84 0.13 -0.10
N TYR A 42 2.24 -1.00 -0.65
CA TYR A 42 3.58 -1.16 -1.21
C TYR A 42 3.84 -0.10 -2.28
N LYS A 43 2.90 0.05 -3.22
CA LYS A 43 3.11 0.97 -4.36
C LYS A 43 3.20 2.42 -3.91
N ILE A 44 2.30 2.84 -3.04
CA ILE A 44 2.28 4.23 -2.60
C ILE A 44 3.47 4.53 -1.69
N LEU A 45 3.79 3.66 -0.76
CA LEU A 45 4.95 3.86 0.09
C LEU A 45 6.23 3.94 -0.74
N TYR A 46 6.36 3.06 -1.74
CA TYR A 46 7.54 3.06 -2.58
C TYR A 46 7.64 4.33 -3.43
N ASN A 47 6.51 4.78 -3.98
CA ASN A 47 6.50 5.92 -4.88
C ASN A 47 6.62 7.27 -4.17
N TYR A 48 6.12 7.38 -2.94
CA TYR A 48 6.03 8.67 -2.25
C TYR A 48 7.02 8.81 -1.09
N THR A 49 7.76 7.77 -0.79
CA THR A 49 8.79 7.82 0.25
C THR A 49 10.04 7.15 -0.30
N ASN A 50 11.13 7.20 0.47
CA ASN A 50 12.39 6.61 0.03
C ASN A 50 12.56 5.18 0.53
N ILE A 51 11.46 4.51 0.84
CA ILE A 51 11.52 3.15 1.35
C ILE A 51 11.93 2.17 0.24
N THR A 52 12.78 1.22 0.58
CA THR A 52 13.23 0.22 -0.38
C THR A 52 12.30 -0.99 -0.35
N HIS A 53 12.40 -1.85 -1.40
CA HIS A 53 11.64 -3.10 -1.40
C HIS A 53 11.99 -3.97 -0.20
N VAL A 54 13.27 -4.00 0.18
CA VAL A 54 13.71 -4.77 1.34
C VAL A 54 13.07 -4.27 2.62
N SER A 55 13.05 -2.94 2.81
CA SER A 55 12.42 -2.34 3.98
C SER A 55 10.91 -2.57 3.99
N LEU A 56 10.26 -2.50 2.82
CA LEU A 56 8.83 -2.80 2.73
C LEU A 56 8.55 -4.24 3.14
N ALA A 57 9.36 -5.18 2.64
CA ALA A 57 9.18 -6.57 3.00
C ALA A 57 9.28 -6.77 4.51
N LYS A 58 10.27 -6.13 5.14
CA LYS A 58 10.44 -6.22 6.58
C LYS A 58 9.26 -5.62 7.33
N ALA A 59 8.80 -4.45 6.90
CA ALA A 59 7.69 -3.77 7.57
C ALA A 59 6.41 -4.59 7.52
N PHE A 60 6.22 -5.39 6.46
CA PHE A 60 5.02 -6.21 6.29
C PHE A 60 5.27 -7.69 6.59
N ASN A 61 6.37 -8.00 7.26
CA ASN A 61 6.71 -9.36 7.70
C ASN A 61 6.82 -10.36 6.55
N LYS A 62 7.39 -9.91 5.43
CA LYS A 62 7.64 -10.77 4.28
C LYS A 62 9.10 -11.21 4.28
N LYS A 63 9.37 -12.38 3.71
CA LYS A 63 10.69 -12.97 3.76
C LYS A 63 11.71 -12.30 2.84
N GLY A 64 11.28 -11.67 1.77
CA GLY A 64 12.21 -11.05 0.88
C GLY A 64 11.56 -10.06 -0.06
N HIS A 65 12.40 -9.27 -0.73
CA HIS A 65 11.90 -8.20 -1.60
C HIS A 65 11.19 -8.73 -2.85
N ALA A 66 11.38 -10.01 -3.19
CA ALA A 66 10.68 -10.60 -4.33
C ALA A 66 9.17 -10.57 -4.16
N SER A 67 8.69 -10.74 -2.91
CA SER A 67 7.26 -10.62 -2.62
C SER A 67 6.71 -9.26 -2.99
N VAL A 68 7.47 -8.21 -2.69
CA VAL A 68 7.06 -6.84 -2.99
C VAL A 68 7.06 -6.62 -4.50
N SER A 69 8.08 -7.07 -5.21
CA SER A 69 8.16 -6.91 -6.65
C SER A 69 7.00 -7.60 -7.37
N LEU A 70 6.67 -8.82 -6.95
CA LEU A 70 5.54 -9.55 -7.53
C LEU A 70 4.22 -8.86 -7.22
N ALA A 71 4.09 -8.34 -5.99
CA ALA A 71 2.89 -7.62 -5.59
C ALA A 71 2.67 -6.37 -6.43
N LEU A 72 3.74 -5.62 -6.68
CA LEU A 72 3.64 -4.41 -7.50
C LEU A 72 3.20 -4.73 -8.92
N ARG A 73 3.73 -5.80 -9.50
CA ARG A 73 3.33 -6.24 -10.83
C ARG A 73 1.86 -6.66 -10.86
N SER A 74 1.44 -7.42 -9.86
CA SER A 74 0.07 -7.89 -9.76
C SER A 74 -0.90 -6.71 -9.63
N LEU A 75 -0.55 -5.73 -8.82
CA LEU A 75 -1.38 -4.56 -8.65
C LEU A 75 -1.49 -3.75 -9.94
N GLN A 76 -0.37 -3.60 -10.66
CA GLN A 76 -0.38 -2.87 -11.92
C GLN A 76 -1.34 -3.52 -12.92
N ASN A 77 -1.31 -4.84 -13.03
CA ASN A 77 -2.25 -5.56 -13.88
C ASN A 77 -3.70 -5.31 -13.44
N LEU A 78 -3.95 -5.32 -12.15
CA LEU A 78 -5.29 -5.11 -11.63
C LEU A 78 -5.81 -3.71 -11.93
N ILE A 79 -4.95 -2.71 -11.76
CA ILE A 79 -5.31 -1.32 -12.07
C ILE A 79 -5.65 -1.18 -13.56
N GLU A 80 -4.92 -1.86 -14.43
CA GLU A 80 -5.12 -1.76 -15.87
C GLU A 80 -6.34 -2.52 -16.36
N THR A 81 -6.79 -3.54 -15.63
CA THR A 81 -7.87 -4.41 -16.09
C THR A 81 -9.17 -4.27 -15.29
N SER A 82 -9.14 -3.57 -14.17
CA SER A 82 -10.32 -3.42 -13.32
C SER A 82 -10.57 -1.95 -13.01
N LYS A 83 -11.65 -1.43 -13.55
CA LYS A 83 -12.01 -0.03 -13.34
C LYS A 83 -12.25 0.27 -11.85
N LYS A 84 -12.87 -0.65 -11.15
CA LYS A 84 -13.12 -0.52 -9.71
C LYS A 84 -11.82 -0.28 -8.95
N HIS A 85 -10.79 -1.06 -9.25
CA HIS A 85 -9.52 -0.96 -8.56
C HIS A 85 -8.72 0.26 -9.01
N SER A 86 -8.85 0.65 -10.26
CA SER A 86 -8.24 1.87 -10.77
C SER A 86 -8.80 3.09 -10.04
N ILE A 87 -10.11 3.15 -9.87
CA ILE A 87 -10.77 4.25 -9.17
C ILE A 87 -10.36 4.28 -7.70
N LEU A 88 -10.31 3.12 -7.05
CA LEU A 88 -9.89 3.04 -5.66
C LEU A 88 -8.46 3.55 -5.49
N TYR A 89 -7.56 3.11 -6.35
CA TYR A 89 -6.17 3.53 -6.29
C TYR A 89 -6.04 5.04 -6.49
N ASP A 90 -6.74 5.58 -7.49
CA ASP A 90 -6.70 7.02 -7.77
C ASP A 90 -7.25 7.84 -6.61
N THR A 91 -8.32 7.37 -5.97
CA THR A 91 -8.89 8.04 -4.81
C THR A 91 -7.87 8.13 -3.68
N ILE A 92 -7.18 7.01 -3.41
CA ILE A 92 -6.17 6.98 -2.36
C ILE A 92 -5.00 7.90 -2.70
N VAL A 93 -4.53 7.87 -3.94
CA VAL A 93 -3.43 8.74 -4.38
C VAL A 93 -3.79 10.20 -4.20
N ASN A 94 -5.02 10.59 -4.57
CA ASN A 94 -5.46 11.97 -4.41
C ASN A 94 -5.43 12.40 -2.95
N GLU A 95 -5.84 11.53 -2.04
CA GLU A 95 -5.81 11.84 -0.60
C GLU A 95 -4.37 11.98 -0.09
N ILE A 96 -3.50 11.11 -0.56
CA ILE A 96 -2.09 11.17 -0.16
C ILE A 96 -1.44 12.47 -0.64
N GLU A 97 -1.75 12.89 -1.87
CA GLU A 97 -1.20 14.14 -2.41
C GLU A 97 -1.67 15.35 -1.63
N LYS A 98 -2.91 15.33 -1.13
CA LYS A 98 -3.40 16.41 -0.26
C LYS A 98 -2.60 16.48 1.04
N ILE A 99 -2.32 15.32 1.63
CA ILE A 99 -1.53 15.26 2.86
C ILE A 99 -0.12 15.80 2.62
N GLN A 100 0.46 15.43 1.48
CA GLN A 100 1.80 15.87 1.13
C GLN A 100 1.86 17.38 0.93
N ASP A 101 0.82 17.95 0.29
CA ASP A 101 0.77 19.39 0.03
C ASP A 101 0.59 20.20 1.29
N GLU A 102 0.02 19.62 2.35
CA GLU A 102 -0.21 20.31 3.60
C GLU A 102 1.03 20.44 4.46
N LYS A 103 2.11 19.82 4.06
CA LYS A 103 3.38 19.98 4.78
C LYS A 103 4.09 21.29 4.38
#